data_3af2e31b9f9912e0f6ba2b7b58de64c7
#
_entry.id   3af2e31b9f9912e0f6ba2b7b58de64c7
#
_cell.length_a   1.000
_cell.length_b   1.000
_cell.length_c   1.000
_cell.angle_alpha   90.00
_cell.angle_beta   90.00
_cell.angle_gamma   90.00
#
_symmetry.space_group_name_H-M   'P 1'
#
loop_
_entity.id
_entity.type
_entity.pdbx_description
1 polymer ?
#
loop_
_entity_poly.entity_id
_entity_poly.type
_entity_poly.pdbx_seq_one_letter_code
_entity_poly.pdbx_strand_id
1 'polypeptide(L)'
;MRYRPFGRSGVVLSALTLVVGDEIARRGQDKTAALVTQALEHGINGFHIKTAEPDAALAVGQALAVLERRLLFVSLRLGFGRGRTGLVRDFSPEALMQAVEQTLRLSNLGHLDLVILDDPGEEELPLRSLTALKSLRSAGRVTLLGVAGHNDAMDAYLSTGAFDVLATPYSVTSGWKERNRMRAAVEQDMGILAYDWFPEELNSPQKIEKVEGQKRSFFGKLFKEPDPFEGIGGYSFLHRTSNWTAEDICLAFTLTEPAVASAWIETADPDRLDQLVAVPDRDLPPGLGAQIEMARFTAGRQQAG
;
A
#
# COMPACT_ATOMS: atom_id res chain seq x y z
N MET A 1 18.48 -0.30 3.03
CA MET A 1 17.24 -0.76 2.33
C MET A 1 17.38 -2.22 1.94
N ARG A 2 16.46 -3.08 2.32
CA ARG A 2 16.44 -4.50 1.92
C ARG A 2 15.72 -4.65 0.57
N TYR A 3 16.11 -5.67 -0.21
CA TYR A 3 15.50 -5.98 -1.50
C TYR A 3 14.99 -7.41 -1.52
N ARG A 4 13.90 -7.65 -2.23
CA ARG A 4 13.22 -8.95 -2.26
C ARG A 4 12.87 -9.37 -3.69
N PRO A 5 12.88 -10.66 -4.01
CA PRO A 5 12.38 -11.15 -5.28
C PRO A 5 10.87 -10.87 -5.38
N PHE A 6 10.41 -10.56 -6.59
CA PHE A 6 9.03 -10.17 -6.85
C PHE A 6 8.30 -11.24 -7.68
N GLY A 7 7.79 -12.25 -7.02
CA GLY A 7 7.15 -13.38 -7.66
C GLY A 7 8.05 -14.01 -8.75
N ARG A 8 7.44 -14.49 -9.82
CA ARG A 8 8.15 -15.05 -11.00
C ARG A 8 8.67 -14.00 -11.97
N SER A 9 8.55 -12.72 -11.68
CA SER A 9 8.89 -11.63 -12.62
C SER A 9 10.38 -11.52 -12.93
N GLY A 10 11.26 -12.09 -12.11
CA GLY A 10 12.71 -11.89 -12.18
C GLY A 10 13.17 -10.51 -11.66
N VAL A 11 12.26 -9.67 -11.20
CA VAL A 11 12.55 -8.35 -10.64
C VAL A 11 12.96 -8.50 -9.17
N VAL A 12 13.87 -7.64 -8.72
CA VAL A 12 14.22 -7.46 -7.31
C VAL A 12 13.73 -6.09 -6.88
N LEU A 13 12.78 -6.07 -5.95
CA LEU A 13 12.10 -4.85 -5.51
C LEU A 13 12.56 -4.45 -4.11
N SER A 14 12.73 -3.15 -3.87
CA SER A 14 12.97 -2.62 -2.52
C SER A 14 11.80 -2.98 -1.59
N ALA A 15 12.09 -3.22 -0.32
CA ALA A 15 11.09 -3.57 0.68
C ALA A 15 9.98 -2.52 0.83
N LEU A 16 10.25 -1.29 0.35
CA LEU A 16 9.29 -0.19 0.27
C LEU A 16 9.13 0.28 -1.18
N THR A 17 7.90 0.63 -1.54
CA THR A 17 7.53 1.28 -2.80
C THR A 17 6.89 2.62 -2.47
N LEU A 18 7.42 3.72 -3.03
CA LEU A 18 6.81 5.04 -2.85
C LEU A 18 5.57 5.18 -3.72
N VAL A 19 4.43 5.48 -3.10
CA VAL A 19 3.18 5.79 -3.80
C VAL A 19 3.09 7.29 -4.04
N VAL A 20 3.02 7.69 -5.30
CA VAL A 20 2.79 9.08 -5.71
C VAL A 20 1.29 9.26 -5.92
N GLY A 21 0.60 9.66 -4.87
CA GLY A 21 -0.84 9.91 -4.84
C GLY A 21 -1.19 11.39 -5.04
N ASP A 22 -2.49 11.70 -4.89
CA ASP A 22 -3.02 13.05 -5.12
C ASP A 22 -2.45 14.09 -4.14
N GLU A 23 -2.17 13.71 -2.89
CA GLU A 23 -1.61 14.63 -1.90
C GLU A 23 -0.21 15.10 -2.33
N ILE A 24 0.63 14.17 -2.77
CA ILE A 24 1.97 14.47 -3.26
C ILE A 24 1.90 15.32 -4.54
N ALA A 25 1.07 14.89 -5.51
CA ALA A 25 0.93 15.57 -6.80
C ALA A 25 0.46 17.03 -6.67
N ARG A 26 -0.47 17.31 -5.73
CA ARG A 26 -0.94 18.69 -5.47
C ARG A 26 0.12 19.64 -4.93
N ARG A 27 1.26 19.15 -4.46
CA ARG A 27 2.39 20.00 -4.04
C ARG A 27 3.17 20.58 -5.21
N GLY A 28 2.85 20.16 -6.43
CA GLY A 28 3.47 20.59 -7.67
C GLY A 28 4.64 19.70 -8.11
N GLN A 29 4.98 19.82 -9.38
CA GLN A 29 5.95 18.95 -10.07
C GLN A 29 7.32 18.92 -9.37
N ASP A 30 7.88 20.08 -9.03
CA ASP A 30 9.23 20.17 -8.45
C ASP A 30 9.32 19.49 -7.08
N LYS A 31 8.32 19.68 -6.21
CA LYS A 31 8.29 19.07 -4.88
C LYS A 31 8.06 17.57 -4.98
N THR A 32 7.22 17.13 -5.91
CA THR A 32 7.01 15.70 -6.18
C THR A 32 8.29 15.05 -6.69
N ALA A 33 9.00 15.69 -7.64
CA ALA A 33 10.27 15.20 -8.16
C ALA A 33 11.35 15.14 -7.08
N ALA A 34 11.42 16.14 -6.20
CA ALA A 34 12.36 16.14 -5.07
C ALA A 34 12.10 14.97 -4.10
N LEU A 35 10.83 14.69 -3.77
CA LEU A 35 10.47 13.57 -2.91
C LEU A 35 10.81 12.21 -3.55
N VAL A 36 10.56 12.05 -4.85
CA VAL A 36 10.94 10.84 -5.60
C VAL A 36 12.46 10.68 -5.62
N THR A 37 13.22 11.76 -5.81
CA THR A 37 14.68 11.75 -5.75
C THR A 37 15.19 11.34 -4.37
N GLN A 38 14.62 11.89 -3.29
CA GLN A 38 14.96 11.50 -1.92
C GLN A 38 14.70 9.99 -1.69
N ALA A 39 13.57 9.47 -2.17
CA ALA A 39 13.28 8.03 -2.08
C ALA A 39 14.33 7.17 -2.81
N LEU A 40 14.77 7.62 -4.01
CA LEU A 40 15.87 6.97 -4.74
C LEU A 40 17.17 6.96 -3.94
N GLU A 41 17.55 8.09 -3.33
CA GLU A 41 18.76 8.22 -2.51
C GLU A 41 18.75 7.27 -1.32
N HIS A 42 17.57 6.96 -0.78
CA HIS A 42 17.37 5.93 0.25
C HIS A 42 17.32 4.49 -0.28
N GLY A 43 17.48 4.30 -1.58
CA GLY A 43 17.51 2.98 -2.21
C GLY A 43 16.13 2.40 -2.54
N ILE A 44 15.06 3.20 -2.55
CA ILE A 44 13.78 2.78 -3.11
C ILE A 44 13.92 2.69 -4.62
N ASN A 45 13.61 1.54 -5.21
CA ASN A 45 13.56 1.35 -6.66
C ASN A 45 12.14 1.17 -7.20
N GLY A 46 11.14 1.04 -6.31
CA GLY A 46 9.72 0.88 -6.64
C GLY A 46 8.94 2.19 -6.50
N PHE A 47 8.20 2.56 -7.55
CA PHE A 47 7.35 3.77 -7.58
C PHE A 47 5.99 3.44 -8.14
N HIS A 48 4.93 3.83 -7.42
CA HIS A 48 3.54 3.59 -7.83
C HIS A 48 2.81 4.91 -8.08
N ILE A 49 2.44 5.17 -9.32
CA ILE A 49 1.64 6.34 -9.69
C ILE A 49 0.17 6.01 -9.43
N LYS A 50 -0.39 6.62 -8.38
CA LYS A 50 -1.76 6.36 -7.90
C LYS A 50 -2.76 7.42 -8.33
N THR A 51 -2.29 8.52 -8.91
CA THR A 51 -3.11 9.67 -9.26
C THR A 51 -3.29 9.81 -10.77
N ALA A 52 -4.42 10.39 -11.18
CA ALA A 52 -4.67 10.80 -12.56
C ALA A 52 -4.11 12.21 -12.88
N GLU A 53 -3.43 12.86 -11.93
CA GLU A 53 -2.82 14.18 -12.13
C GLU A 53 -1.61 14.07 -13.08
N PRO A 54 -1.61 14.81 -14.21
CA PRO A 54 -0.52 14.76 -15.19
C PRO A 54 0.86 15.10 -14.59
N ASP A 55 0.88 16.03 -13.65
CA ASP A 55 2.11 16.51 -13.00
C ASP A 55 2.83 15.39 -12.22
N ALA A 56 2.10 14.40 -11.72
CA ALA A 56 2.71 13.25 -11.07
C ALA A 56 3.56 12.42 -12.04
N ALA A 57 3.04 12.12 -13.22
CA ALA A 57 3.77 11.37 -14.23
C ALA A 57 4.99 12.15 -14.74
N LEU A 58 4.85 13.47 -14.95
CA LEU A 58 5.96 14.36 -15.32
C LEU A 58 7.05 14.37 -14.25
N ALA A 59 6.66 14.55 -12.97
CA ALA A 59 7.61 14.60 -11.85
C ALA A 59 8.36 13.28 -11.67
N VAL A 60 7.64 12.15 -11.72
CA VAL A 60 8.24 10.81 -11.64
C VAL A 60 9.22 10.61 -12.78
N GLY A 61 8.82 10.91 -14.02
CA GLY A 61 9.70 10.79 -15.18
C GLY A 61 10.95 11.65 -15.07
N GLN A 62 10.82 12.90 -14.62
CA GLN A 62 11.94 13.81 -14.40
C GLN A 62 12.93 13.29 -13.35
N ALA A 63 12.43 12.85 -12.20
CA ALA A 63 13.29 12.35 -11.12
C ALA A 63 14.00 11.04 -11.49
N LEU A 64 13.32 10.13 -12.21
CA LEU A 64 13.86 8.83 -12.57
C LEU A 64 14.78 8.87 -13.79
N ALA A 65 14.82 9.95 -14.57
CA ALA A 65 15.66 10.07 -15.76
C ALA A 65 17.18 9.99 -15.47
N VAL A 66 17.59 10.14 -14.22
CA VAL A 66 19.01 10.09 -13.80
C VAL A 66 19.54 8.65 -13.68
N LEU A 67 18.67 7.65 -13.68
CA LEU A 67 19.04 6.24 -13.53
C LEU A 67 18.70 5.43 -14.79
N GLU A 68 19.42 4.31 -14.94
CA GLU A 68 19.08 3.35 -15.97
C GLU A 68 17.69 2.73 -15.70
N ARG A 69 16.81 2.78 -16.70
CA ARG A 69 15.42 2.31 -16.60
C ARG A 69 15.28 0.89 -16.03
N ARG A 70 16.21 -0.01 -16.34
CA ARG A 70 16.21 -1.41 -15.86
C ARG A 70 16.40 -1.56 -14.35
N LEU A 71 16.88 -0.52 -13.65
CA LEU A 71 17.08 -0.51 -12.21
C LEU A 71 15.83 -0.05 -11.45
N LEU A 72 14.81 0.38 -12.18
CA LEU A 72 13.61 0.99 -11.64
C LEU A 72 12.40 0.09 -11.88
N PHE A 73 11.48 0.13 -10.95
CA PHE A 73 10.17 -0.53 -11.06
C PHE A 73 9.07 0.53 -10.93
N VAL A 74 8.38 0.80 -12.03
CA VAL A 74 7.33 1.82 -12.06
C VAL A 74 5.99 1.18 -12.37
N SER A 75 5.03 1.41 -11.48
CA SER A 75 3.66 0.90 -11.61
C SER A 75 2.64 2.02 -11.69
N LEU A 76 1.51 1.74 -12.34
CA LEU A 76 0.40 2.68 -12.52
C LEU A 76 -0.90 2.07 -12.04
N ARG A 77 -1.68 2.84 -11.25
CA ARG A 77 -3.05 2.52 -10.90
C ARG A 77 -3.98 2.73 -12.11
N LEU A 78 -4.82 1.75 -12.38
CA LEU A 78 -5.86 1.80 -13.41
C LEU A 78 -7.25 1.59 -12.82
N GLY A 79 -8.28 2.01 -13.55
CA GLY A 79 -9.68 1.88 -13.16
C GLY A 79 -10.31 3.17 -12.66
N PHE A 80 -9.57 4.28 -12.76
CA PHE A 80 -10.08 5.61 -12.43
C PHE A 80 -9.77 6.60 -13.56
N GLY A 81 -10.78 7.38 -13.91
CA GLY A 81 -10.70 8.47 -14.88
C GLY A 81 -11.21 9.78 -14.28
N ARG A 82 -11.00 10.89 -14.99
CA ARG A 82 -11.59 12.18 -14.65
C ARG A 82 -12.98 12.29 -15.23
N GLY A 83 -13.99 12.35 -14.35
CA GLY A 83 -15.35 12.73 -14.70
C GLY A 83 -15.62 14.24 -14.51
N ARG A 84 -16.82 14.67 -14.81
CA ARG A 84 -17.25 16.07 -14.66
C ARG A 84 -17.26 16.56 -13.21
N THR A 85 -17.41 15.66 -12.25
CA THR A 85 -17.58 15.95 -10.82
C THR A 85 -16.45 15.35 -9.94
N GLY A 86 -15.39 14.85 -10.55
CA GLY A 86 -14.26 14.22 -9.84
C GLY A 86 -13.80 12.91 -10.46
N LEU A 87 -13.13 12.07 -9.68
CA LEU A 87 -12.70 10.74 -10.12
C LEU A 87 -13.92 9.83 -10.33
N VAL A 88 -13.94 9.13 -11.45
CA VAL A 88 -14.97 8.15 -11.84
C VAL A 88 -14.28 6.81 -12.06
N ARG A 89 -14.92 5.73 -11.60
CA ARG A 89 -14.46 4.36 -11.89
C ARG A 89 -14.71 4.05 -13.36
N ASP A 90 -13.66 3.67 -14.07
CA ASP A 90 -13.75 3.32 -15.48
C ASP A 90 -12.72 2.25 -15.85
N PHE A 91 -13.22 1.03 -16.03
CA PHE A 91 -12.42 -0.11 -16.48
C PHE A 91 -12.64 -0.43 -17.96
N SER A 92 -13.18 0.51 -18.75
CA SER A 92 -13.32 0.32 -20.19
C SER A 92 -11.95 0.16 -20.86
N PRO A 93 -11.85 -0.62 -21.94
CA PRO A 93 -10.59 -0.78 -22.70
C PRO A 93 -9.98 0.56 -23.09
N GLU A 94 -10.80 1.49 -23.51
CA GLU A 94 -10.40 2.83 -23.98
C GLU A 94 -9.77 3.64 -22.85
N ALA A 95 -10.41 3.66 -21.66
CA ALA A 95 -9.89 4.37 -20.49
C ALA A 95 -8.56 3.77 -20.00
N LEU A 96 -8.46 2.43 -19.93
CA LEU A 96 -7.25 1.74 -19.50
C LEU A 96 -6.08 2.03 -20.46
N MET A 97 -6.31 1.91 -21.77
CA MET A 97 -5.29 2.20 -22.78
C MET A 97 -4.86 3.67 -22.75
N GLN A 98 -5.81 4.59 -22.65
CA GLN A 98 -5.54 6.02 -22.59
C GLN A 98 -4.70 6.38 -21.36
N ALA A 99 -5.00 5.83 -20.19
CA ALA A 99 -4.23 6.09 -18.97
C ALA A 99 -2.77 5.64 -19.11
N VAL A 100 -2.53 4.46 -19.65
CA VAL A 100 -1.16 3.95 -19.88
C VAL A 100 -0.40 4.82 -20.88
N GLU A 101 -0.98 5.10 -22.05
CA GLU A 101 -0.31 5.88 -23.10
C GLU A 101 -0.06 7.33 -22.66
N GLN A 102 -0.99 7.93 -21.93
CA GLN A 102 -0.81 9.27 -21.38
C GLN A 102 0.34 9.29 -20.36
N THR A 103 0.36 8.34 -19.42
CA THR A 103 1.44 8.25 -18.43
C THR A 103 2.79 8.07 -19.08
N LEU A 104 2.92 7.15 -20.05
CA LEU A 104 4.17 6.91 -20.75
C LEU A 104 4.65 8.14 -21.54
N ARG A 105 3.73 8.86 -22.19
CA ARG A 105 4.05 10.09 -22.92
C ARG A 105 4.54 11.19 -22.00
N LEU A 106 3.93 11.37 -20.83
CA LEU A 106 4.28 12.43 -19.89
C LEU A 106 5.58 12.10 -19.14
N SER A 107 5.75 10.87 -18.71
CA SER A 107 6.93 10.45 -17.92
C SER A 107 8.17 10.14 -18.78
N ASN A 108 7.99 9.91 -20.07
CA ASN A 108 9.07 9.46 -20.98
C ASN A 108 9.79 8.18 -20.53
N LEU A 109 9.10 7.30 -19.79
CA LEU A 109 9.68 6.07 -19.21
C LEU A 109 9.87 4.92 -20.22
N GLY A 110 9.27 5.03 -21.41
CA GLY A 110 9.30 3.99 -22.44
C GLY A 110 8.31 2.84 -22.19
N HIS A 111 8.28 2.27 -21.00
CA HIS A 111 7.33 1.24 -20.56
C HIS A 111 7.03 1.38 -19.08
N LEU A 112 5.92 0.77 -18.64
CA LEU A 112 5.61 0.54 -17.24
C LEU A 112 5.92 -0.91 -16.87
N ASP A 113 6.48 -1.15 -15.68
CA ASP A 113 6.75 -2.52 -15.22
C ASP A 113 5.46 -3.22 -14.81
N LEU A 114 4.51 -2.47 -14.28
CA LEU A 114 3.26 -3.02 -13.78
C LEU A 114 2.10 -2.03 -13.97
N VAL A 115 0.96 -2.53 -14.36
CA VAL A 115 -0.33 -1.81 -14.20
C VAL A 115 -1.21 -2.57 -13.23
N ILE A 116 -1.90 -1.87 -12.35
CA ILE A 116 -2.74 -2.45 -11.30
C ILE A 116 -4.16 -1.95 -11.45
N LEU A 117 -5.10 -2.87 -11.63
CA LEU A 117 -6.53 -2.58 -11.54
C LEU A 117 -6.91 -2.41 -10.07
N ASP A 118 -7.50 -1.27 -9.72
CA ASP A 118 -7.79 -0.90 -8.34
C ASP A 118 -9.20 -1.28 -7.93
N ASP A 119 -9.31 -2.36 -7.17
CA ASP A 119 -10.48 -2.93 -6.52
C ASP A 119 -11.68 -3.15 -7.46
N PRO A 120 -11.48 -3.74 -8.68
CA PRO A 120 -12.58 -3.95 -9.61
C PRO A 120 -13.61 -4.92 -9.01
N GLY A 121 -14.88 -4.55 -9.09
CA GLY A 121 -15.98 -5.47 -8.81
C GLY A 121 -16.09 -6.53 -9.91
N GLU A 122 -16.79 -7.63 -9.62
CA GLU A 122 -16.91 -8.77 -10.56
C GLU A 122 -17.50 -8.35 -11.94
N GLU A 123 -18.47 -7.44 -11.94
CA GLU A 123 -19.13 -6.96 -13.17
C GLU A 123 -18.43 -5.75 -13.80
N GLU A 124 -17.47 -5.13 -13.10
CA GLU A 124 -16.82 -3.91 -13.59
C GLU A 124 -15.70 -4.16 -14.60
N LEU A 125 -15.16 -5.38 -14.66
CA LEU A 125 -14.04 -5.73 -15.54
C LEU A 125 -14.46 -6.63 -16.70
N PRO A 126 -14.92 -6.08 -17.81
CA PRO A 126 -15.32 -6.87 -18.98
C PRO A 126 -14.10 -7.56 -19.62
N LEU A 127 -14.34 -8.71 -20.24
CA LEU A 127 -13.28 -9.51 -20.91
C LEU A 127 -12.48 -8.70 -21.95
N ARG A 128 -13.14 -7.76 -22.63
CA ARG A 128 -12.49 -6.86 -23.60
C ARG A 128 -11.41 -5.99 -22.96
N SER A 129 -11.56 -5.61 -21.68
CA SER A 129 -10.58 -4.83 -20.93
C SER A 129 -9.34 -5.66 -20.60
N LEU A 130 -9.51 -6.94 -20.22
CA LEU A 130 -8.38 -7.87 -20.10
C LEU A 130 -7.66 -8.08 -21.44
N THR A 131 -8.40 -8.12 -22.55
CA THR A 131 -7.81 -8.22 -23.89
C THR A 131 -6.98 -6.97 -24.21
N ALA A 132 -7.46 -5.77 -23.89
CA ALA A 132 -6.73 -4.52 -24.07
C ALA A 132 -5.43 -4.50 -23.24
N LEU A 133 -5.48 -4.92 -21.98
CA LEU A 133 -4.27 -5.04 -21.14
C LEU A 133 -3.25 -6.04 -21.71
N LYS A 134 -3.70 -7.19 -22.21
CA LYS A 134 -2.84 -8.17 -22.90
C LYS A 134 -2.22 -7.58 -24.17
N SER A 135 -2.95 -6.75 -24.90
CA SER A 135 -2.43 -6.03 -26.07
C SER A 135 -1.34 -5.02 -25.71
N LEU A 136 -1.52 -4.25 -24.62
CA LEU A 136 -0.50 -3.36 -24.09
C LEU A 136 0.78 -4.13 -23.69
N ARG A 137 0.62 -5.30 -23.07
CA ARG A 137 1.75 -6.19 -22.74
C ARG A 137 2.47 -6.68 -24.01
N SER A 138 1.72 -7.16 -25.00
CA SER A 138 2.30 -7.65 -26.26
C SER A 138 3.01 -6.54 -27.04
N ALA A 139 2.55 -5.29 -26.91
CA ALA A 139 3.18 -4.11 -27.49
C ALA A 139 4.41 -3.61 -26.70
N GLY A 140 4.77 -4.27 -25.58
CA GLY A 140 5.88 -3.87 -24.71
C GLY A 140 5.64 -2.57 -23.94
N ARG A 141 4.38 -2.10 -23.86
CA ARG A 141 4.02 -0.90 -23.09
C ARG A 141 3.96 -1.18 -21.59
N VAL A 142 3.60 -2.42 -21.23
CA VAL A 142 3.46 -2.89 -19.85
C VAL A 142 4.11 -4.28 -19.77
N THR A 143 4.77 -4.57 -18.65
CA THR A 143 5.40 -5.89 -18.44
C THR A 143 4.48 -6.83 -17.65
N LEU A 144 3.96 -6.37 -16.50
CA LEU A 144 3.16 -7.16 -15.58
C LEU A 144 1.75 -6.59 -15.44
N LEU A 145 0.79 -7.47 -15.19
CA LEU A 145 -0.60 -7.11 -14.88
C LEU A 145 -0.89 -7.46 -13.43
N GLY A 146 -1.45 -6.54 -12.68
CA GLY A 146 -1.80 -6.72 -11.29
C GLY A 146 -3.25 -6.35 -10.99
N VAL A 147 -3.73 -6.83 -9.86
CA VAL A 147 -5.01 -6.45 -9.27
C VAL A 147 -4.79 -6.07 -7.82
N ALA A 148 -5.42 -5.00 -7.39
CA ALA A 148 -5.45 -4.55 -5.99
C ALA A 148 -6.87 -4.63 -5.47
N GLY A 149 -7.07 -4.90 -4.19
CA GLY A 149 -8.38 -4.81 -3.59
C GLY A 149 -8.56 -5.67 -2.35
N HIS A 150 -9.73 -5.45 -1.73
CA HIS A 150 -10.15 -6.15 -0.53
C HIS A 150 -11.52 -6.85 -0.69
N ASN A 151 -12.25 -6.57 -1.78
CA ASN A 151 -13.56 -7.15 -2.05
C ASN A 151 -13.48 -8.66 -2.39
N ASP A 152 -14.62 -9.33 -2.45
CA ASP A 152 -14.69 -10.78 -2.69
C ASP A 152 -14.32 -11.18 -4.13
N ALA A 153 -14.46 -10.27 -5.10
CA ALA A 153 -14.06 -10.52 -6.47
C ALA A 153 -12.55 -10.81 -6.62
N MET A 154 -11.72 -10.37 -5.64
CA MET A 154 -10.29 -10.64 -5.66
C MET A 154 -9.98 -12.14 -5.70
N ASP A 155 -10.74 -12.97 -4.98
CA ASP A 155 -10.51 -14.42 -4.95
C ASP A 155 -10.82 -15.06 -6.32
N ALA A 156 -11.83 -14.53 -7.02
CA ALA A 156 -12.12 -14.92 -8.41
C ALA A 156 -10.99 -14.48 -9.35
N TYR A 157 -10.51 -13.24 -9.25
CA TYR A 157 -9.42 -12.74 -10.09
C TYR A 157 -8.11 -13.52 -9.90
N LEU A 158 -7.77 -13.89 -8.67
CA LEU A 158 -6.61 -14.73 -8.39
C LEU A 158 -6.72 -16.09 -9.10
N SER A 159 -7.90 -16.71 -9.09
CA SER A 159 -8.10 -18.03 -9.70
C SER A 159 -8.01 -18.03 -11.22
N THR A 160 -8.13 -16.87 -11.89
CA THR A 160 -8.10 -16.79 -13.36
C THR A 160 -6.71 -17.01 -13.97
N GLY A 161 -5.63 -16.83 -13.19
CA GLY A 161 -4.27 -16.82 -13.72
C GLY A 161 -3.96 -15.67 -14.69
N ALA A 162 -4.84 -14.65 -14.75
CA ALA A 162 -4.68 -13.50 -15.65
C ALA A 162 -3.71 -12.45 -15.13
N PHE A 163 -3.40 -12.48 -13.84
CA PHE A 163 -2.60 -11.49 -13.14
C PHE A 163 -1.29 -12.08 -12.63
N ASP A 164 -0.25 -11.26 -12.65
CA ASP A 164 1.10 -11.58 -12.17
C ASP A 164 1.33 -11.04 -10.76
N VAL A 165 0.51 -10.07 -10.32
CA VAL A 165 0.71 -9.33 -9.07
C VAL A 165 -0.61 -9.17 -8.33
N LEU A 166 -0.56 -9.41 -7.02
CA LEU A 166 -1.59 -9.06 -6.05
C LEU A 166 -1.10 -7.90 -5.19
N ALA A 167 -1.85 -6.79 -5.13
CA ALA A 167 -1.73 -5.80 -4.07
C ALA A 167 -2.90 -5.97 -3.09
N THR A 168 -2.61 -6.10 -1.80
CA THR A 168 -3.63 -6.42 -0.77
C THR A 168 -3.38 -5.64 0.51
N PRO A 169 -4.44 -5.21 1.23
CA PRO A 169 -4.25 -4.70 2.58
C PRO A 169 -3.66 -5.79 3.46
N TYR A 170 -2.62 -5.44 4.22
CA TYR A 170 -2.02 -6.36 5.17
C TYR A 170 -1.38 -5.61 6.34
N SER A 171 -1.86 -5.88 7.54
CA SER A 171 -1.48 -5.17 8.76
C SER A 171 -1.46 -6.09 9.99
N VAL A 172 -1.14 -5.52 11.14
CA VAL A 172 -1.23 -6.21 12.44
C VAL A 172 -2.65 -6.69 12.78
N THR A 173 -3.69 -6.12 12.18
CA THR A 173 -5.08 -6.50 12.39
C THR A 173 -5.64 -7.44 11.32
N SER A 174 -4.90 -7.70 10.24
CA SER A 174 -5.37 -8.54 9.12
C SER A 174 -5.76 -9.95 9.56
N GLY A 175 -6.91 -10.38 9.10
CA GLY A 175 -7.54 -11.63 9.49
C GLY A 175 -7.10 -12.86 8.67
N TRP A 176 -7.93 -13.87 8.73
CA TRP A 176 -7.72 -15.12 8.00
C TRP A 176 -7.91 -14.95 6.48
N LYS A 177 -8.82 -14.08 6.05
CA LYS A 177 -9.15 -13.85 4.64
C LYS A 177 -7.96 -13.31 3.86
N GLU A 178 -7.32 -12.26 4.35
CA GLU A 178 -6.16 -11.63 3.71
C GLU A 178 -4.98 -12.62 3.64
N ARG A 179 -4.73 -13.37 4.70
CA ARG A 179 -3.65 -14.37 4.74
C ARG A 179 -3.89 -15.53 3.78
N ASN A 180 -5.13 -16.01 3.64
CA ASN A 180 -5.45 -17.05 2.65
C ASN A 180 -5.30 -16.54 1.23
N ARG A 181 -5.73 -15.30 0.97
CA ARG A 181 -5.55 -14.66 -0.34
C ARG A 181 -4.08 -14.55 -0.71
N MET A 182 -3.22 -14.12 0.23
CA MET A 182 -1.77 -14.09 0.01
C MET A 182 -1.20 -15.48 -0.24
N ARG A 183 -1.65 -16.51 0.50
CA ARG A 183 -1.23 -17.89 0.26
C ARG A 183 -1.61 -18.37 -1.13
N ALA A 184 -2.85 -18.13 -1.57
CA ALA A 184 -3.29 -18.47 -2.92
C ALA A 184 -2.47 -17.74 -4.00
N ALA A 185 -2.07 -16.49 -3.77
CA ALA A 185 -1.19 -15.76 -4.67
C ALA A 185 0.23 -16.36 -4.73
N VAL A 186 0.79 -16.76 -3.57
CA VAL A 186 2.09 -17.45 -3.51
C VAL A 186 2.06 -18.78 -4.27
N GLU A 187 0.99 -19.56 -4.15
CA GLU A 187 0.82 -20.84 -4.87
C GLU A 187 0.79 -20.65 -6.39
N GLN A 188 0.55 -19.43 -6.88
CA GLN A 188 0.57 -19.06 -8.29
C GLN A 188 1.83 -18.27 -8.68
N ASP A 189 2.84 -18.21 -7.82
CA ASP A 189 4.07 -17.46 -8.02
C ASP A 189 3.85 -15.95 -8.30
N MET A 190 2.76 -15.36 -7.79
CA MET A 190 2.47 -13.93 -7.95
C MET A 190 3.38 -13.08 -7.06
N GLY A 191 3.72 -11.88 -7.55
CA GLY A 191 4.32 -10.85 -6.71
C GLY A 191 3.27 -10.27 -5.76
N ILE A 192 3.63 -10.05 -4.48
CA ILE A 192 2.71 -9.50 -3.49
C ILE A 192 3.20 -8.14 -3.01
N LEU A 193 2.32 -7.14 -3.10
CA LEU A 193 2.48 -5.79 -2.58
C LEU A 193 1.50 -5.59 -1.42
N ALA A 194 1.97 -5.05 -0.30
CA ALA A 194 1.12 -4.74 0.85
C ALA A 194 0.81 -3.25 0.93
N TYR A 195 -0.43 -2.90 1.25
CA TYR A 195 -0.86 -1.54 1.56
C TYR A 195 -1.78 -1.54 2.79
N ASP A 196 -2.21 -0.37 3.26
CA ASP A 196 -3.02 -0.21 4.50
C ASP A 196 -2.43 -0.98 5.69
N TRP A 197 -1.10 -0.98 5.76
CA TRP A 197 -0.33 -1.70 6.80
C TRP A 197 -0.41 -1.02 8.16
N PHE A 198 -0.84 0.24 8.23
CA PHE A 198 -1.10 0.97 9.46
C PHE A 198 -2.59 1.29 9.59
N PRO A 199 -3.37 0.49 10.34
CA PRO A 199 -4.80 0.69 10.52
C PRO A 199 -5.14 2.04 11.16
N GLU A 200 -6.18 2.72 10.66
CA GLU A 200 -6.61 4.03 11.17
C GLU A 200 -6.92 4.01 12.68
N GLU A 201 -7.47 2.91 13.18
CA GLU A 201 -7.81 2.71 14.58
C GLU A 201 -6.58 2.80 15.49
N LEU A 202 -5.40 2.50 14.95
CA LEU A 202 -4.13 2.56 15.67
C LEU A 202 -3.42 3.91 15.53
N ASN A 203 -3.90 4.79 14.66
CA ASN A 203 -3.23 6.05 14.32
C ASN A 203 -3.39 7.14 15.41
N SER A 204 -4.39 7.03 16.25
CA SER A 204 -4.60 8.00 17.32
C SER A 204 -5.11 7.31 18.58
N PRO A 205 -4.53 7.60 19.76
CA PRO A 205 -5.23 7.31 20.99
C PRO A 205 -6.58 8.04 20.91
N GLN A 206 -7.68 7.32 21.08
CA GLN A 206 -9.01 7.92 21.09
C GLN A 206 -8.97 9.12 22.04
N LYS A 207 -9.24 10.32 21.55
CA LYS A 207 -9.55 11.45 22.41
C LYS A 207 -10.78 11.03 23.20
N ILE A 208 -10.59 10.69 24.46
CA ILE A 208 -11.71 10.53 25.40
C ILE A 208 -12.41 11.87 25.38
N GLU A 209 -13.54 11.98 24.65
CA GLU A 209 -14.42 13.11 24.80
C GLU A 209 -14.74 13.19 26.30
N LYS A 210 -14.23 14.23 26.94
CA LYS A 210 -14.66 14.57 28.27
C LYS A 210 -16.17 14.80 28.17
N VAL A 211 -16.92 13.80 28.60
CA VAL A 211 -18.35 13.97 28.86
C VAL A 211 -18.44 15.03 29.97
N GLU A 212 -18.53 16.30 29.59
CA GLU A 212 -18.90 17.38 30.46
C GLU A 212 -20.35 17.12 30.87
N GLY A 213 -20.55 16.55 32.06
CA GLY A 213 -21.90 16.42 32.57
C GLY A 213 -22.15 15.40 33.67
N GLN A 214 -21.17 14.67 34.16
CA GLN A 214 -21.41 13.87 35.38
C GLN A 214 -20.91 14.59 36.61
N LYS A 215 -21.89 15.01 37.44
CA LYS A 215 -21.72 15.59 38.77
C LYS A 215 -20.70 14.78 39.58
N ARG A 216 -19.67 15.44 40.07
CA ARG A 216 -18.70 14.93 41.03
C ARG A 216 -19.45 14.28 42.20
N SER A 217 -19.52 12.97 42.25
CA SER A 217 -19.87 12.23 43.46
C SER A 217 -18.64 12.14 44.35
N PHE A 218 -18.84 12.49 45.63
CA PHE A 218 -17.81 12.72 46.64
C PHE A 218 -17.25 11.42 47.25
N PHE A 219 -17.09 10.37 46.49
CA PHE A 219 -16.41 9.13 46.90
C PHE A 219 -15.20 8.87 45.99
N GLY A 220 -14.18 9.70 46.18
CA GLY A 220 -12.90 9.50 45.55
C GLY A 220 -12.04 8.55 46.35
N LYS A 221 -11.76 7.38 45.75
CA LYS A 221 -10.50 6.60 45.83
C LYS A 221 -10.72 5.29 45.12
N LEU A 222 -10.37 5.25 43.89
CA LEU A 222 -10.07 4.08 43.02
C LEU A 222 -10.47 4.35 41.58
N PHE A 223 -10.29 5.54 41.09
CA PHE A 223 -10.35 5.73 39.63
C PHE A 223 -8.94 5.56 39.09
N LYS A 224 -8.72 4.39 38.46
CA LYS A 224 -7.68 4.19 37.47
C LYS A 224 -7.84 5.33 36.45
N GLU A 225 -6.82 6.14 36.21
CA GLU A 225 -6.87 7.11 35.10
C GLU A 225 -7.31 6.35 33.85
N PRO A 226 -8.28 6.86 33.07
CA PRO A 226 -8.71 6.17 31.87
C PRO A 226 -7.49 5.97 30.96
N ASP A 227 -7.22 4.74 30.58
CA ASP A 227 -6.14 4.41 29.67
C ASP A 227 -6.44 5.10 28.33
N PRO A 228 -5.60 6.04 27.85
CA PRO A 228 -5.84 6.71 26.58
C PRO A 228 -5.89 5.72 25.39
N PHE A 229 -5.51 4.47 25.61
CA PHE A 229 -5.50 3.38 24.62
C PHE A 229 -6.62 2.35 24.84
N GLU A 230 -7.60 2.62 25.73
CA GLU A 230 -8.69 1.68 26.09
C GLU A 230 -9.54 1.29 24.85
N GLY A 231 -9.65 2.17 23.85
CA GLY A 231 -10.36 1.90 22.59
C GLY A 231 -9.61 1.07 21.56
N ILE A 232 -8.30 0.88 21.74
CA ILE A 232 -7.43 0.12 20.80
C ILE A 232 -7.39 -1.38 21.16
N GLY A 233 -8.08 -1.78 22.23
CA GLY A 233 -8.15 -3.17 22.66
C GLY A 233 -6.77 -3.77 22.97
N GLY A 234 -6.50 -4.97 22.45
CA GLY A 234 -5.26 -5.71 22.70
C GLY A 234 -3.99 -5.10 22.09
N TYR A 235 -4.07 -3.98 21.33
CA TYR A 235 -2.93 -3.37 20.64
C TYR A 235 -2.31 -2.16 21.35
N SER A 236 -2.76 -1.82 22.55
CA SER A 236 -2.22 -0.68 23.32
C SER A 236 -0.70 -0.73 23.56
N PHE A 237 -0.11 -1.92 23.56
CA PHE A 237 1.33 -2.11 23.73
C PHE A 237 2.15 -1.52 22.57
N LEU A 238 1.60 -1.36 21.37
CA LEU A 238 2.29 -0.75 20.23
C LEU A 238 2.75 0.68 20.54
N HIS A 239 1.96 1.44 21.30
CA HIS A 239 2.25 2.81 21.73
C HIS A 239 3.17 2.90 22.95
N ARG A 240 3.48 1.76 23.59
CA ARG A 240 4.31 1.68 24.81
C ARG A 240 5.68 1.07 24.56
N THR A 241 5.96 0.68 23.31
CA THR A 241 7.22 0.05 22.94
C THR A 241 8.33 1.12 22.82
N SER A 242 9.37 1.05 23.65
CA SER A 242 10.45 2.02 23.66
C SER A 242 11.19 2.08 22.33
N ASN A 243 11.50 3.29 21.85
CA ASN A 243 12.23 3.56 20.60
C ASN A 243 11.53 3.10 19.32
N TRP A 244 10.23 2.83 19.39
CA TRP A 244 9.38 2.48 18.25
C TRP A 244 8.09 3.28 18.31
N THR A 245 7.65 3.78 17.18
CA THR A 245 6.26 4.25 17.02
C THR A 245 5.34 3.09 16.67
N ALA A 246 4.05 3.22 16.90
CA ALA A 246 3.09 2.21 16.45
C ALA A 246 3.13 2.03 14.93
N GLU A 247 3.35 3.11 14.18
CA GLU A 247 3.52 3.10 12.74
C GLU A 247 4.74 2.28 12.32
N ASP A 248 5.91 2.52 12.92
CA ASP A 248 7.14 1.74 12.63
C ASP A 248 6.93 0.24 12.89
N ILE A 249 6.27 -0.09 14.01
CA ILE A 249 6.00 -1.50 14.37
C ILE A 249 5.08 -2.15 13.34
N CYS A 250 4.01 -1.48 12.92
CA CYS A 250 3.07 -2.00 11.93
C CYS A 250 3.76 -2.23 10.58
N LEU A 251 4.59 -1.29 10.13
CA LEU A 251 5.38 -1.45 8.91
C LEU A 251 6.39 -2.58 9.03
N ALA A 252 7.18 -2.62 10.12
CA ALA A 252 8.15 -3.67 10.36
C ALA A 252 7.47 -5.05 10.42
N PHE A 253 6.31 -5.16 11.10
CA PHE A 253 5.53 -6.40 11.16
C PHE A 253 5.07 -6.85 9.76
N THR A 254 4.52 -5.95 8.96
CA THR A 254 4.13 -6.24 7.57
C THR A 254 5.31 -6.78 6.77
N LEU A 255 6.50 -6.22 6.98
CA LEU A 255 7.73 -6.66 6.34
C LEU A 255 8.31 -7.97 6.93
N THR A 256 7.79 -8.50 8.05
CA THR A 256 8.16 -9.85 8.50
C THR A 256 7.49 -10.96 7.69
N GLU A 257 6.41 -10.65 6.96
CA GLU A 257 5.74 -11.61 6.09
C GLU A 257 6.60 -11.90 4.84
N PRO A 258 7.10 -13.13 4.68
CA PRO A 258 8.01 -13.46 3.58
C PRO A 258 7.36 -13.31 2.19
N ALA A 259 6.04 -13.47 2.11
CA ALA A 259 5.28 -13.36 0.88
C ALA A 259 5.20 -11.92 0.36
N VAL A 260 5.31 -10.92 1.26
CA VAL A 260 5.27 -9.50 0.89
C VAL A 260 6.61 -9.09 0.32
N ALA A 261 6.66 -8.78 -0.96
CA ALA A 261 7.86 -8.28 -1.61
C ALA A 261 8.14 -6.81 -1.26
N SER A 262 7.09 -5.98 -1.22
CA SER A 262 7.21 -4.55 -0.92
C SER A 262 5.95 -4.03 -0.24
N ALA A 263 6.12 -3.10 0.71
CA ALA A 263 5.01 -2.34 1.30
C ALA A 263 4.91 -0.97 0.63
N TRP A 264 3.69 -0.57 0.31
CA TRP A 264 3.42 0.77 -0.22
C TRP A 264 3.46 1.80 0.89
N ILE A 265 4.27 2.83 0.71
CA ILE A 265 4.31 4.00 1.59
C ILE A 265 3.85 5.24 0.84
N GLU A 266 2.96 6.01 1.44
CA GLU A 266 2.45 7.26 0.89
C GLU A 266 2.67 8.37 1.91
N THR A 267 3.55 9.31 1.60
CA THR A 267 3.77 10.51 2.41
C THR A 267 4.23 11.65 1.52
N ALA A 268 3.72 12.84 1.78
CA ALA A 268 4.17 14.06 1.15
C ALA A 268 5.19 14.82 2.04
N ASP A 269 5.49 14.30 3.22
CA ASP A 269 6.44 14.87 4.18
C ASP A 269 7.82 14.17 4.04
N PRO A 270 8.88 14.92 3.69
CA PRO A 270 10.23 14.39 3.55
C PRO A 270 10.78 13.77 4.84
N ASP A 271 10.51 14.38 6.00
CA ASP A 271 10.99 13.89 7.29
C ASP A 271 10.32 12.55 7.65
N ARG A 272 9.04 12.41 7.32
CA ARG A 272 8.33 11.12 7.49
C ARG A 272 8.85 10.06 6.51
N LEU A 273 9.23 10.45 5.28
CA LEU A 273 9.87 9.53 4.35
C LEU A 273 11.17 8.97 4.95
N ASP A 274 12.03 9.84 5.51
CA ASP A 274 13.28 9.43 6.17
C ASP A 274 13.04 8.45 7.33
N GLN A 275 11.99 8.66 8.12
CA GLN A 275 11.60 7.75 9.20
C GLN A 275 11.16 6.38 8.65
N LEU A 276 10.29 6.35 7.66
CA LEU A 276 9.77 5.11 7.09
C LEU A 276 10.85 4.28 6.39
N VAL A 277 11.78 4.91 5.67
CA VAL A 277 12.86 4.19 4.96
C VAL A 277 13.89 3.58 5.89
N ALA A 278 13.96 3.99 7.15
CA ALA A 278 14.80 3.40 8.16
C ALA A 278 14.24 2.09 8.74
N VAL A 279 12.91 1.86 8.62
CA VAL A 279 12.22 0.72 9.24
C VAL A 279 12.68 -0.64 8.68
N PRO A 280 12.86 -0.85 7.36
CA PRO A 280 13.28 -2.15 6.84
C PRO A 280 14.61 -2.68 7.37
N ASP A 281 15.50 -1.82 7.86
CA ASP A 281 16.80 -2.19 8.38
C ASP A 281 16.79 -2.45 9.91
N ARG A 282 15.63 -2.31 10.55
CA ARG A 282 15.41 -2.56 11.97
C ARG A 282 14.72 -3.90 12.17
N ASP A 283 15.17 -4.66 13.15
CA ASP A 283 14.49 -5.89 13.57
C ASP A 283 13.48 -5.56 14.67
N LEU A 284 12.28 -6.17 14.59
CA LEU A 284 11.27 -6.03 15.64
C LEU A 284 11.82 -6.45 17.01
N PRO A 285 11.46 -5.74 18.10
CA PRO A 285 11.84 -6.15 19.44
C PRO A 285 11.45 -7.60 19.73
N PRO A 286 12.31 -8.36 20.44
CA PRO A 286 12.04 -9.75 20.78
C PRO A 286 10.67 -9.92 21.46
N GLY A 287 9.88 -10.89 21.01
CA GLY A 287 8.57 -11.19 21.55
C GLY A 287 7.42 -10.30 21.05
N LEU A 288 7.70 -9.16 20.37
CA LEU A 288 6.65 -8.25 19.90
C LEU A 288 5.76 -8.91 18.82
N GLY A 289 6.36 -9.66 17.90
CA GLY A 289 5.60 -10.43 16.91
C GLY A 289 4.62 -11.41 17.54
N ALA A 290 5.05 -12.12 18.61
CA ALA A 290 4.18 -13.02 19.35
C ALA A 290 3.03 -12.28 20.06
N GLN A 291 3.29 -11.10 20.62
CA GLN A 291 2.23 -10.26 21.23
C GLN A 291 1.20 -9.81 20.19
N ILE A 292 1.65 -9.43 18.98
CA ILE A 292 0.76 -9.07 17.88
C ILE A 292 -0.14 -10.28 17.51
N GLU A 293 0.43 -11.46 17.33
CA GLU A 293 -0.34 -12.66 17.00
C GLU A 293 -1.35 -13.03 18.10
N MET A 294 -0.98 -12.88 19.38
CA MET A 294 -1.91 -13.07 20.51
C MET A 294 -3.07 -12.06 20.49
N ALA A 295 -2.77 -10.79 20.21
CA ALA A 295 -3.80 -9.74 20.10
C ALA A 295 -4.78 -10.03 18.95
N ARG A 296 -4.27 -10.44 17.79
CA ARG A 296 -5.08 -10.87 16.64
C ARG A 296 -6.03 -12.02 16.98
N PHE A 297 -5.51 -13.05 17.66
CA PHE A 297 -6.30 -14.21 18.07
C PHE A 297 -7.44 -13.83 19.03
N THR A 298 -7.18 -12.90 19.94
CA THR A 298 -8.17 -12.42 20.91
C THR A 298 -9.25 -11.60 20.21
N ALA A 299 -8.88 -10.70 19.30
CA ALA A 299 -9.82 -9.89 18.51
C ALA A 299 -10.72 -10.76 17.61
N GLY A 300 -10.17 -11.78 16.96
CA GLY A 300 -10.95 -12.70 16.11
C GLY A 300 -12.00 -13.51 16.89
N ARG A 301 -11.76 -13.81 18.16
CA ARG A 301 -12.76 -14.48 19.01
C ARG A 301 -13.92 -13.57 19.41
N GLN A 302 -13.68 -12.29 19.58
CA GLN A 302 -14.72 -11.31 19.94
C GLN A 302 -15.66 -10.97 18.77
N GLN A 303 -15.23 -11.18 17.53
CA GLN A 303 -16.06 -10.98 16.33
C GLN A 303 -16.89 -12.21 15.95
N ALA A 304 -16.56 -13.39 16.48
CA ALA A 304 -17.22 -14.65 16.17
C ALA A 304 -18.26 -15.09 17.23
N GLY A 305 -18.45 -14.34 18.32
CA GLY A 305 -19.41 -14.55 19.40
C GLY A 305 -20.46 -13.46 19.45
#